data_cc29c248782a3895bc181fefe664972a
#
_entry.id   cc29c248782a3895bc181fefe664972a
#
_cell.length_a   1.000
_cell.length_b   1.000
_cell.length_c   1.000
_cell.angle_alpha   90.00
_cell.angle_beta   90.00
_cell.angle_gamma   90.00
#
_symmetry.space_group_name_H-M   'P 1'
#
loop_
_entity.id
_entity.type
_entity.pdbx_description
1 polymer ?
#
loop_
_entity_poly.entity_id
_entity_poly.type
_entity_poly.pdbx_seq_one_letter_code
_entity_poly.pdbx_strand_id
1 'polypeptide(L)'
;MQKLQSQGVHHITLTGVNRQTSIDFWEGVLGMPLIFEQPNLDRASESHLYFDPGDGRLITIFTDEGRKPDPRRTPTEPGCVHHIAFSVSRVTFLQAVKRLDDRKIKHSGVKDRGFMDSIYFTDPLGLLIELASYRFEPPHGFTHADVLFEAHKIRVSRGDYNIAEVHLADAIEALTTRKNASLSDDRSPKNPY
;
A
#
# COMPACT_ATOMS: atom_id res chain seq x y z
N MET A 1 -28.81 -14.42 2.09
CA MET A 1 -28.27 -13.43 3.05
C MET A 1 -27.54 -12.35 2.24
N GLN A 2 -27.97 -11.09 2.33
CA GLN A 2 -27.27 -9.99 1.63
C GLN A 2 -25.93 -9.72 2.31
N LYS A 3 -24.88 -9.55 1.51
CA LYS A 3 -23.54 -9.21 2.00
C LYS A 3 -23.45 -7.70 2.26
N LEU A 4 -22.79 -7.31 3.35
CA LEU A 4 -22.29 -5.95 3.47
C LEU A 4 -21.21 -5.74 2.42
N GLN A 5 -21.39 -4.76 1.54
CA GLN A 5 -20.46 -4.51 0.45
C GLN A 5 -19.65 -3.25 0.75
N SER A 6 -18.39 -3.46 1.11
CA SER A 6 -17.42 -2.38 1.29
C SER A 6 -17.00 -1.83 -0.07
N GLN A 7 -16.73 -0.53 -0.12
CA GLN A 7 -16.14 0.15 -1.28
C GLN A 7 -14.63 0.36 -1.13
N GLY A 8 -14.01 -0.30 -0.15
CA GLY A 8 -12.59 -0.19 0.17
C GLY A 8 -12.33 0.46 1.52
N VAL A 9 -11.06 0.74 1.80
CA VAL A 9 -10.66 1.45 3.02
C VAL A 9 -11.08 2.91 2.89
N HIS A 10 -11.78 3.45 3.89
CA HIS A 10 -12.11 4.87 3.97
C HIS A 10 -10.96 5.66 4.61
N HIS A 11 -10.52 5.23 5.78
CA HIS A 11 -9.35 5.77 6.48
C HIS A 11 -8.78 4.72 7.44
N ILE A 12 -7.55 4.95 7.87
CA ILE A 12 -6.89 4.19 8.93
C ILE A 12 -6.53 5.18 10.03
N THR A 13 -7.02 4.94 11.26
CA THR A 13 -6.69 5.77 12.41
C THR A 13 -5.64 5.07 13.25
N LEU A 14 -4.57 5.76 13.55
CA LEU A 14 -3.45 5.29 14.35
C LEU A 14 -3.29 6.13 15.61
N THR A 15 -2.74 5.53 16.65
CA THR A 15 -2.26 6.27 17.82
C THR A 15 -0.85 6.79 17.51
N GLY A 16 -0.68 8.10 17.55
CA GLY A 16 0.58 8.78 17.30
C GLY A 16 1.24 9.29 18.59
N VAL A 17 2.38 9.92 18.42
CA VAL A 17 3.12 10.65 19.47
C VAL A 17 2.53 12.06 19.69
N ASN A 18 3.34 13.04 20.09
CA ASN A 18 2.91 14.44 20.06
C ASN A 18 2.67 14.93 18.62
N ARG A 19 2.00 16.04 18.50
CA ARG A 19 1.61 16.65 17.23
C ARG A 19 2.78 16.83 16.26
N GLN A 20 3.84 17.52 16.72
CA GLN A 20 4.96 17.87 15.83
C GLN A 20 5.70 16.63 15.34
N THR A 21 6.02 15.68 16.21
CA THR A 21 6.70 14.44 15.82
C THR A 21 5.87 13.62 14.83
N SER A 22 4.54 13.61 14.97
CA SER A 22 3.65 12.94 14.03
C SER A 22 3.67 13.62 12.65
N ILE A 23 3.65 14.94 12.59
CA ILE A 23 3.76 15.71 11.34
C ILE A 23 5.12 15.47 10.69
N ASP A 24 6.21 15.56 11.45
CA ASP A 24 7.58 15.36 10.95
C ASP A 24 7.75 13.97 10.30
N PHE A 25 7.05 12.97 10.81
CA PHE A 25 7.08 11.63 10.22
C PHE A 25 6.13 11.51 9.03
N TRP A 26 4.83 11.77 9.20
CA TRP A 26 3.84 11.48 8.15
C TRP A 26 3.96 12.43 6.96
N GLU A 27 4.18 13.70 7.19
CA GLU A 27 4.44 14.68 6.12
C GLU A 27 5.93 14.74 5.77
N GLY A 28 6.80 14.87 6.77
CA GLY A 28 8.24 15.11 6.55
C GLY A 28 9.00 13.90 5.99
N VAL A 29 8.67 12.68 6.41
CA VAL A 29 9.33 11.44 5.92
C VAL A 29 8.54 10.82 4.78
N LEU A 30 7.24 10.60 4.96
CA LEU A 30 6.39 9.90 3.99
C LEU A 30 5.84 10.82 2.89
N GLY A 31 5.89 12.15 3.07
CA GLY A 31 5.41 13.10 2.08
C GLY A 31 3.88 13.17 1.97
N MET A 32 3.17 12.78 3.03
CA MET A 32 1.72 12.85 3.11
C MET A 32 1.32 14.21 3.72
N PRO A 33 0.78 15.16 2.96
CA PRO A 33 0.45 16.48 3.50
C PRO A 33 -0.60 16.39 4.61
N LEU A 34 -0.40 17.20 5.67
CA LEU A 34 -1.43 17.42 6.67
C LEU A 34 -2.55 18.25 6.04
N ILE A 35 -3.76 17.71 5.97
CA ILE A 35 -4.91 18.36 5.34
C ILE A 35 -5.65 19.25 6.34
N PHE A 36 -5.93 18.69 7.52
CA PHE A 36 -6.55 19.43 8.63
C PHE A 36 -6.34 18.69 9.95
N GLU A 37 -6.69 19.35 11.02
CA GLU A 37 -6.73 18.80 12.37
C GLU A 37 -7.95 19.30 13.14
N GLN A 38 -8.36 18.52 14.14
CA GLN A 38 -9.39 18.90 15.09
C GLN A 38 -9.15 18.21 16.42
N PRO A 39 -9.81 18.60 17.52
CA PRO A 39 -9.79 17.83 18.76
C PRO A 39 -10.35 16.41 18.53
N ASN A 40 -9.82 15.42 19.24
CA ASN A 40 -10.47 14.12 19.33
C ASN A 40 -11.77 14.26 20.11
N LEU A 41 -12.91 13.97 19.45
CA LEU A 41 -14.25 14.18 20.05
C LEU A 41 -14.54 13.23 21.23
N ASP A 42 -13.83 12.08 21.28
CA ASP A 42 -13.99 11.09 22.35
C ASP A 42 -13.00 11.31 23.51
N ARG A 43 -11.90 12.04 23.26
CA ARG A 43 -10.86 12.33 24.25
C ARG A 43 -10.27 13.73 24.03
N ALA A 44 -10.74 14.69 24.80
CA ALA A 44 -10.35 16.10 24.64
C ALA A 44 -8.87 16.43 24.86
N SER A 45 -8.07 15.52 25.47
CA SER A 45 -6.61 15.67 25.60
C SER A 45 -5.85 15.33 24.32
N GLU A 46 -6.50 14.76 23.31
CA GLU A 46 -5.90 14.36 22.06
C GLU A 46 -6.33 15.27 20.90
N SER A 47 -5.41 15.50 19.98
CA SER A 47 -5.72 16.07 18.67
C SER A 47 -5.87 14.94 17.64
N HIS A 48 -6.68 15.17 16.62
CA HIS A 48 -6.89 14.26 15.50
C HIS A 48 -6.37 14.90 14.23
N LEU A 49 -5.25 14.40 13.72
CA LEU A 49 -4.60 14.88 12.50
C LEU A 49 -5.04 14.02 11.32
N TYR A 50 -5.16 14.63 10.14
CA TYR A 50 -5.58 13.96 8.91
C TYR A 50 -4.57 14.23 7.80
N PHE A 51 -4.02 13.15 7.23
CA PHE A 51 -3.01 13.16 6.18
C PHE A 51 -3.55 12.52 4.89
N ASP A 52 -3.12 13.06 3.74
CA ASP A 52 -3.44 12.53 2.42
C ASP A 52 -2.29 11.65 1.89
N PRO A 53 -2.45 10.32 1.80
CA PRO A 53 -1.47 9.44 1.17
C PRO A 53 -1.47 9.53 -0.37
N GLY A 54 -2.39 10.29 -0.99
CA GLY A 54 -2.44 10.51 -2.43
C GLY A 54 -3.30 9.51 -3.20
N ASP A 55 -4.11 8.70 -2.52
CA ASP A 55 -4.98 7.69 -3.12
C ASP A 55 -6.49 7.97 -2.91
N GLY A 56 -6.81 9.14 -2.37
CA GLY A 56 -8.16 9.55 -2.03
C GLY A 56 -8.72 8.96 -0.73
N ARG A 57 -7.87 8.28 0.07
CA ARG A 57 -8.17 7.83 1.42
C ARG A 57 -7.44 8.70 2.42
N LEU A 58 -7.58 8.42 3.70
CA LEU A 58 -6.93 9.19 4.73
C LEU A 58 -6.14 8.29 5.69
N ILE A 59 -4.99 8.77 6.11
CA ILE A 59 -4.31 8.31 7.31
C ILE A 59 -4.59 9.34 8.39
N THR A 60 -5.10 8.89 9.53
CA THR A 60 -5.43 9.79 10.62
C THR A 60 -4.70 9.41 11.89
N ILE A 61 -4.30 10.38 12.67
CA ILE A 61 -3.43 10.16 13.83
C ILE A 61 -4.02 10.86 15.06
N PHE A 62 -4.27 10.08 16.13
CA PHE A 62 -4.55 10.65 17.44
C PHE A 62 -3.24 11.00 18.14
N THR A 63 -2.99 12.26 18.41
CA THR A 63 -1.78 12.75 19.08
C THR A 63 -2.06 13.25 20.47
N ASP A 64 -1.07 13.15 21.35
CA ASP A 64 -1.12 13.66 22.72
C ASP A 64 0.26 14.23 23.08
N GLU A 65 0.31 15.48 23.56
CA GLU A 65 1.57 16.19 23.84
C GLU A 65 2.44 15.51 24.94
N GLY A 66 1.83 14.69 25.77
CA GLY A 66 2.55 13.89 26.76
C GLY A 66 3.23 12.64 26.20
N ARG A 67 2.89 12.20 24.97
CA ARG A 67 3.47 11.00 24.37
C ARG A 67 4.84 11.30 23.76
N LYS A 68 5.77 10.39 24.01
CA LYS A 68 7.12 10.45 23.46
C LYS A 68 7.34 9.31 22.47
N PRO A 69 8.27 9.46 21.51
CA PRO A 69 8.68 8.36 20.66
C PRO A 69 9.11 7.14 21.48
N ASP A 70 8.70 5.97 21.02
CA ASP A 70 9.11 4.68 21.56
C ASP A 70 9.49 3.77 20.38
N PRO A 71 10.79 3.58 20.13
CA PRO A 71 11.25 2.83 18.96
C PRO A 71 11.09 1.32 19.09
N ARG A 72 10.53 0.83 20.20
CA ARG A 72 10.24 -0.60 20.34
C ARG A 72 9.15 -0.97 19.36
N ARG A 73 9.39 -2.07 18.62
CA ARG A 73 8.42 -2.58 17.67
C ARG A 73 7.08 -2.85 18.35
N THR A 74 6.01 -2.39 17.75
CA THR A 74 4.64 -2.70 18.20
C THR A 74 4.39 -4.22 18.18
N PRO A 75 3.58 -4.74 19.10
CA PRO A 75 3.15 -6.13 19.11
C PRO A 75 2.53 -6.55 17.77
N THR A 76 2.78 -7.79 17.38
CA THR A 76 2.24 -8.40 16.14
C THR A 76 1.53 -9.73 16.40
N GLU A 77 1.00 -9.90 17.62
CA GLU A 77 0.19 -11.06 17.98
C GLU A 77 -1.10 -11.13 17.14
N PRO A 78 -1.76 -12.28 17.11
CA PRO A 78 -3.02 -12.44 16.40
C PRO A 78 -4.04 -11.35 16.80
N GLY A 79 -4.60 -10.66 15.79
CA GLY A 79 -5.51 -9.53 15.99
C GLY A 79 -4.84 -8.15 15.92
N CYS A 80 -3.51 -8.07 15.99
CA CYS A 80 -2.78 -6.81 15.80
C CYS A 80 -2.48 -6.53 14.33
N VAL A 81 -2.30 -5.24 13.98
CA VAL A 81 -1.79 -4.85 12.67
C VAL A 81 -0.31 -5.21 12.59
N HIS A 82 0.08 -6.05 11.63
CA HIS A 82 1.48 -6.42 11.45
C HIS A 82 2.31 -5.28 10.83
N HIS A 83 1.81 -4.66 9.78
CA HIS A 83 2.40 -3.49 9.12
C HIS A 83 1.36 -2.80 8.22
N ILE A 84 1.69 -1.59 7.80
CA ILE A 84 0.93 -0.89 6.75
C ILE A 84 1.86 -0.68 5.57
N ALA A 85 1.43 -1.11 4.38
CA ALA A 85 2.17 -0.96 3.14
C ALA A 85 1.58 0.18 2.31
N PHE A 86 2.45 1.10 1.87
CA PHE A 86 2.11 2.17 0.96
C PHE A 86 2.75 1.92 -0.41
N SER A 87 1.93 2.06 -1.45
CA SER A 87 2.41 1.96 -2.82
C SER A 87 3.18 3.23 -3.20
N VAL A 88 4.34 3.04 -3.83
CA VAL A 88 5.15 4.13 -4.36
C VAL A 88 5.57 3.83 -5.80
N SER A 89 5.79 4.89 -6.59
CA SER A 89 6.33 4.73 -7.93
C SER A 89 7.72 4.08 -7.89
N ARG A 90 8.12 3.43 -8.97
CA ARG A 90 9.46 2.85 -9.09
C ARG A 90 10.57 3.87 -8.84
N VAL A 91 10.40 5.08 -9.35
CA VAL A 91 11.37 6.18 -9.14
C VAL A 91 11.47 6.56 -7.67
N THR A 92 10.34 6.72 -6.99
CA THR A 92 10.30 7.02 -5.55
C THR A 92 10.92 5.89 -4.74
N PHE A 93 10.62 4.64 -5.09
CA PHE A 93 11.17 3.47 -4.42
C PHE A 93 12.70 3.41 -4.51
N LEU A 94 13.26 3.62 -5.69
CA LEU A 94 14.73 3.63 -5.90
C LEU A 94 15.43 4.72 -5.08
N GLN A 95 14.74 5.82 -4.78
CA GLN A 95 15.24 6.91 -3.94
C GLN A 95 14.99 6.68 -2.44
N ALA A 96 14.08 5.74 -2.08
CA ALA A 96 13.64 5.56 -0.70
C ALA A 96 14.79 5.18 0.24
N VAL A 97 15.67 4.27 -0.18
CA VAL A 97 16.84 3.85 0.62
C VAL A 97 17.66 5.07 0.97
N LYS A 98 18.11 5.83 -0.03
CA LYS A 98 18.91 7.03 0.20
C LYS A 98 18.20 8.05 1.09
N ARG A 99 16.91 8.29 0.87
CA ARG A 99 16.12 9.24 1.66
C ARG A 99 15.99 8.83 3.14
N LEU A 100 15.88 7.53 3.40
CA LEU A 100 15.85 7.00 4.76
C LEU A 100 17.24 7.08 5.42
N ASP A 101 18.30 6.76 4.68
CA ASP A 101 19.68 6.88 5.15
C ASP A 101 20.05 8.34 5.50
N ASP A 102 19.73 9.28 4.61
CA ASP A 102 19.97 10.71 4.84
C ASP A 102 19.28 11.22 6.13
N ARG A 103 18.15 10.62 6.50
CA ARG A 103 17.40 10.91 7.73
C ARG A 103 17.81 10.04 8.92
N LYS A 104 18.77 9.13 8.74
CA LYS A 104 19.21 8.17 9.76
C LYS A 104 18.09 7.25 10.27
N ILE A 105 17.11 6.97 9.41
CA ILE A 105 16.01 6.05 9.72
C ILE A 105 16.48 4.63 9.39
N LYS A 106 16.54 3.77 10.41
CA LYS A 106 16.89 2.37 10.23
C LYS A 106 15.84 1.64 9.40
N HIS A 107 16.28 0.89 8.40
CA HIS A 107 15.41 0.15 7.50
C HIS A 107 15.98 -1.23 7.14
N SER A 108 15.16 -2.08 6.50
CA SER A 108 15.52 -3.47 6.17
C SER A 108 16.48 -3.62 4.97
N GLY A 109 16.78 -2.54 4.25
CA GLY A 109 17.22 -2.64 2.87
C GLY A 109 16.10 -3.12 1.93
N VAL A 110 16.38 -3.18 0.65
CA VAL A 110 15.43 -3.65 -0.37
C VAL A 110 15.21 -5.15 -0.21
N LYS A 111 13.95 -5.57 -0.27
CA LYS A 111 13.51 -6.96 -0.25
C LYS A 111 12.78 -7.27 -1.55
N ASP A 112 13.31 -8.21 -2.32
CA ASP A 112 12.65 -8.77 -3.50
C ASP A 112 11.51 -9.72 -3.05
N ARG A 113 10.30 -9.49 -3.55
CA ARG A 113 9.11 -10.32 -3.30
C ARG A 113 8.63 -11.05 -4.56
N GLY A 114 9.44 -11.03 -5.63
CA GLY A 114 9.10 -11.63 -6.92
C GLY A 114 8.26 -10.68 -7.80
N PHE A 115 7.12 -10.23 -7.33
CA PHE A 115 6.20 -9.35 -8.07
C PHE A 115 6.28 -7.88 -7.65
N MET A 116 6.96 -7.59 -6.54
CA MET A 116 7.22 -6.23 -6.05
C MET A 116 8.53 -6.18 -5.29
N ASP A 117 9.07 -4.98 -5.15
CA ASP A 117 10.16 -4.67 -4.22
C ASP A 117 9.59 -3.97 -3.00
N SER A 118 10.12 -4.28 -1.83
CA SER A 118 9.68 -3.75 -0.54
C SER A 118 10.85 -3.21 0.27
N ILE A 119 10.60 -2.16 1.06
CA ILE A 119 11.51 -1.69 2.11
C ILE A 119 10.72 -1.42 3.38
N TYR A 120 11.25 -1.83 4.52
CA TYR A 120 10.57 -1.77 5.81
C TYR A 120 11.34 -0.89 6.79
N PHE A 121 10.62 -0.05 7.50
CA PHE A 121 11.11 0.79 8.61
C PHE A 121 9.97 1.02 9.60
N THR A 122 10.24 1.69 10.72
CA THR A 122 9.22 1.94 11.74
C THR A 122 8.87 3.41 11.84
N ASP A 123 7.62 3.67 12.22
CA ASP A 123 7.19 4.98 12.70
C ASP A 123 7.80 5.29 14.09
N PRO A 124 7.60 6.50 14.65
CA PRO A 124 8.13 6.86 15.95
C PRO A 124 7.64 6.03 17.15
N LEU A 125 6.58 5.23 16.98
CA LEU A 125 6.02 4.32 18.01
C LEU A 125 6.26 2.84 17.69
N GLY A 126 7.11 2.54 16.71
CA GLY A 126 7.49 1.17 16.38
C GLY A 126 6.51 0.43 15.47
N LEU A 127 5.47 1.09 14.92
CA LEU A 127 4.64 0.50 13.89
C LEU A 127 5.47 0.25 12.64
N LEU A 128 5.41 -0.97 12.12
CA LEU A 128 6.13 -1.31 10.90
C LEU A 128 5.44 -0.70 9.68
N ILE A 129 6.19 0.08 8.93
CA ILE A 129 5.78 0.67 7.65
C ILE A 129 6.52 -0.03 6.53
N GLU A 130 5.83 -0.29 5.44
CA GLU A 130 6.38 -0.80 4.20
C GLU A 130 6.17 0.22 3.08
N LEU A 131 7.20 0.48 2.29
CA LEU A 131 7.01 1.05 0.95
C LEU A 131 7.16 -0.09 -0.04
N ALA A 132 6.18 -0.22 -0.92
CA ALA A 132 6.14 -1.28 -1.93
C ALA A 132 6.02 -0.68 -3.33
N SER A 133 6.75 -1.25 -4.28
CA SER A 133 6.68 -0.88 -5.70
C SER A 133 6.53 -2.14 -6.55
N TYR A 134 5.49 -2.20 -7.36
CA TYR A 134 5.32 -3.29 -8.31
C TYR A 134 6.44 -3.32 -9.34
N ARG A 135 6.81 -4.51 -9.79
CA ARG A 135 7.82 -4.76 -10.84
C ARG A 135 7.21 -4.87 -12.22
N PHE A 136 5.91 -4.68 -12.35
CA PHE A 136 5.17 -4.80 -13.60
C PHE A 136 4.07 -3.73 -13.65
N GLU A 137 3.65 -3.41 -14.88
CA GLU A 137 2.48 -2.58 -15.14
C GLU A 137 1.36 -3.45 -15.74
N PRO A 138 0.13 -3.32 -15.25
CA PRO A 138 -0.99 -4.08 -15.81
C PRO A 138 -1.33 -3.59 -17.22
N PRO A 139 -1.81 -4.48 -18.11
CA PRO A 139 -2.33 -4.06 -19.41
C PRO A 139 -3.50 -3.07 -19.24
N HIS A 140 -3.66 -2.19 -20.21
CA HIS A 140 -4.75 -1.19 -20.17
C HIS A 140 -6.12 -1.85 -19.93
N GLY A 141 -6.84 -1.35 -18.94
CA GLY A 141 -8.16 -1.85 -18.53
C GLY A 141 -8.13 -2.97 -17.48
N PHE A 142 -6.95 -3.36 -17.02
CA PHE A 142 -6.75 -4.29 -15.91
C PHE A 142 -6.03 -3.61 -14.74
N THR A 143 -6.19 -4.17 -13.56
CA THR A 143 -5.53 -3.74 -12.33
C THR A 143 -4.34 -4.66 -12.00
N HIS A 144 -3.47 -4.24 -11.08
CA HIS A 144 -2.44 -5.12 -10.52
C HIS A 144 -3.05 -6.38 -9.90
N ALA A 145 -4.22 -6.26 -9.27
CA ALA A 145 -4.92 -7.40 -8.68
C ALA A 145 -5.37 -8.42 -9.73
N ASP A 146 -5.82 -7.97 -10.91
CA ASP A 146 -6.19 -8.88 -12.01
C ASP A 146 -4.98 -9.68 -12.51
N VAL A 147 -3.84 -9.01 -12.70
CA VAL A 147 -2.59 -9.68 -13.11
C VAL A 147 -2.13 -10.66 -12.05
N LEU A 148 -2.12 -10.27 -10.76
CA LEU A 148 -1.73 -11.17 -9.67
C LEU A 148 -2.67 -12.35 -9.51
N PHE A 149 -3.96 -12.17 -9.71
CA PHE A 149 -4.93 -13.26 -9.67
C PHE A 149 -4.70 -14.29 -10.80
N GLU A 150 -4.43 -13.81 -12.01
CA GLU A 150 -4.10 -14.70 -13.14
C GLU A 150 -2.74 -15.39 -12.93
N ALA A 151 -1.71 -14.65 -12.52
CA ALA A 151 -0.40 -15.18 -12.18
C ALA A 151 -0.47 -16.25 -11.08
N HIS A 152 -1.34 -16.03 -10.07
CA HIS A 152 -1.58 -17.03 -9.03
C HIS A 152 -2.16 -18.32 -9.58
N LYS A 153 -3.13 -18.28 -10.50
CA LYS A 153 -3.68 -19.47 -11.14
C LYS A 153 -2.63 -20.24 -11.93
N ILE A 154 -1.81 -19.52 -12.70
CA ILE A 154 -0.71 -20.10 -13.47
C ILE A 154 0.30 -20.78 -12.52
N ARG A 155 0.73 -20.09 -11.47
CA ARG A 155 1.62 -20.62 -10.45
C ARG A 155 1.09 -21.92 -9.85
N VAL A 156 -0.19 -21.91 -9.42
CA VAL A 156 -0.82 -23.10 -8.82
C VAL A 156 -0.87 -24.27 -9.81
N SER A 157 -1.21 -24.01 -11.06
CA SER A 157 -1.28 -25.05 -12.10
C SER A 157 0.09 -25.70 -12.40
N ARG A 158 1.17 -24.96 -12.17
CA ARG A 158 2.56 -25.46 -12.32
C ARG A 158 3.11 -26.13 -11.06
N GLY A 159 2.46 -25.94 -9.92
CA GLY A 159 2.95 -26.41 -8.62
C GLY A 159 4.08 -25.57 -8.04
N ASP A 160 4.30 -24.37 -8.54
CA ASP A 160 5.37 -23.49 -8.08
C ASP A 160 5.04 -22.87 -6.71
N TYR A 161 6.08 -22.67 -5.88
CA TYR A 161 5.93 -22.20 -4.52
C TYR A 161 5.48 -20.72 -4.46
N ASN A 162 6.10 -19.84 -5.21
CA ASN A 162 5.83 -18.40 -5.21
C ASN A 162 5.60 -17.86 -6.62
N ILE A 163 5.00 -16.66 -6.70
CA ILE A 163 4.88 -15.91 -7.96
C ILE A 163 6.27 -15.42 -8.35
N ALA A 164 6.67 -15.69 -9.60
CA ALA A 164 7.90 -15.25 -10.23
C ALA A 164 7.59 -14.46 -11.51
N GLU A 165 8.59 -13.84 -12.10
CA GLU A 165 8.45 -13.01 -13.32
C GLU A 165 7.77 -13.75 -14.47
N VAL A 166 8.06 -15.04 -14.64
CA VAL A 166 7.43 -15.86 -15.69
C VAL A 166 5.92 -15.95 -15.52
N HIS A 167 5.42 -16.05 -14.29
CA HIS A 167 3.97 -16.08 -14.03
C HIS A 167 3.29 -14.75 -14.32
N LEU A 168 4.01 -13.64 -14.08
CA LEU A 168 3.53 -12.29 -14.40
C LEU A 168 3.48 -12.07 -15.91
N ALA A 169 4.53 -12.49 -16.62
CA ALA A 169 4.60 -12.39 -18.07
C ALA A 169 3.46 -13.15 -18.73
N ASP A 170 3.26 -14.41 -18.35
CA ASP A 170 2.19 -15.27 -18.89
C ASP A 170 0.80 -14.73 -18.52
N ALA A 171 0.63 -14.17 -17.32
CA ALA A 171 -0.63 -13.54 -16.91
C ALA A 171 -0.95 -12.29 -17.75
N ILE A 172 0.03 -11.44 -17.99
CA ILE A 172 -0.10 -10.25 -18.82
C ILE A 172 -0.48 -10.64 -20.26
N GLU A 173 0.18 -11.66 -20.82
CA GLU A 173 -0.12 -12.18 -22.15
C GLU A 173 -1.55 -12.72 -22.21
N ALA A 174 -1.96 -13.54 -21.25
CA ALA A 174 -3.31 -14.11 -21.19
C ALA A 174 -4.40 -13.03 -21.09
N LEU A 175 -4.21 -11.99 -20.28
CA LEU A 175 -5.16 -10.89 -20.13
C LEU A 175 -5.23 -10.03 -21.39
N THR A 176 -4.10 -9.78 -22.04
CA THR A 176 -4.02 -9.04 -23.30
C THR A 176 -4.75 -9.79 -24.42
N THR A 177 -4.56 -11.11 -24.52
CA THR A 177 -5.23 -11.96 -25.49
C THR A 177 -6.74 -12.00 -25.28
N ARG A 178 -7.20 -12.12 -24.02
CA ARG A 178 -8.65 -12.07 -23.72
C ARG A 178 -9.27 -10.74 -24.14
N LYS A 179 -8.61 -9.63 -23.92
CA LYS A 179 -9.10 -8.32 -24.34
C LYS A 179 -9.27 -8.24 -25.84
N ASN A 180 -8.30 -8.77 -26.58
CA ASN A 180 -8.36 -8.82 -28.04
C ASN A 180 -9.48 -9.74 -28.54
N ALA A 181 -9.73 -10.85 -27.86
CA ALA A 181 -10.84 -11.75 -28.16
C ALA A 181 -12.21 -11.10 -27.89
N SER A 182 -12.36 -10.29 -26.85
CA SER A 182 -13.63 -9.61 -26.56
C SER A 182 -13.98 -8.54 -27.60
N LEU A 183 -13.02 -8.01 -28.33
CA LEU A 183 -13.29 -7.09 -29.44
C LEU A 183 -14.02 -7.76 -30.61
N SER A 184 -13.91 -9.08 -30.77
CA SER A 184 -14.63 -9.81 -31.79
C SER A 184 -16.12 -9.98 -31.47
N ASP A 185 -16.45 -10.08 -30.18
CA ASP A 185 -17.84 -10.18 -29.72
C ASP A 185 -18.64 -8.91 -30.02
N ASP A 186 -18.00 -7.75 -29.93
CA ASP A 186 -18.60 -6.48 -30.28
C ASP A 186 -18.93 -6.33 -31.79
N ARG A 187 -18.37 -7.18 -32.62
CA ARG A 187 -18.58 -7.15 -34.07
C ARG A 187 -19.75 -8.01 -34.49
N SER A 188 -20.05 -9.04 -33.73
CA SER A 188 -21.08 -9.99 -34.10
C SER A 188 -22.48 -9.35 -34.29
N PRO A 189 -22.93 -8.44 -33.42
CA PRO A 189 -24.21 -7.77 -33.63
C PRO A 189 -24.17 -6.69 -34.72
N LYS A 190 -22.99 -6.26 -35.12
CA LYS A 190 -22.77 -5.18 -36.09
C LYS A 190 -22.49 -5.68 -37.51
N ASN A 191 -22.49 -6.95 -37.66
CA ASN A 191 -22.28 -7.58 -38.95
C ASN A 191 -23.60 -8.22 -39.42
N PRO A 192 -24.60 -7.41 -39.81
CA PRO A 192 -25.78 -7.94 -40.50
C PRO A 192 -25.32 -8.44 -41.86
N TYR A 193 -25.67 -9.61 -42.14
CA TYR A 193 -25.52 -10.15 -43.47
C TYR A 193 -26.50 -9.46 -44.42
#